data_ff863dc7c883fe55434cb524cf68a033
#
_entry.id   ff863dc7c883fe55434cb524cf68a033
#
_cell.length_a   1.000
_cell.length_b   1.000
_cell.length_c   1.000
_cell.angle_alpha   90.00
_cell.angle_beta   90.00
_cell.angle_gamma   90.00
#
_symmetry.space_group_name_H-M   'P 1'
#
loop_
_entity.id
_entity.type
_entity.pdbx_description
1 polymer ?
#
loop_
_entity_poly.entity_id
_entity_poly.type
_entity_poly.pdbx_seq_one_letter_code
_entity_poly.pdbx_strand_id
1 'polypeptide(L)' 'ISKRLLHARSLIAQGTPVMKAAMQSGFQDYTAFVRAYKKQFGTVPTQR' A
#
# COMPACT_ATOMS: atom_id res chain seq x y z
N ILE A 1 -9.76 5.10 9.01
CA ILE A 1 -9.06 4.67 7.81
C ILE A 1 -7.67 5.31 7.76
N SER A 2 -6.69 4.57 7.34
CA SER A 2 -5.30 5.03 7.39
C SER A 2 -4.99 5.95 6.22
N LYS A 3 -4.47 7.13 6.52
CA LYS A 3 -4.03 8.05 5.48
C LYS A 3 -2.84 7.48 4.70
N ARG A 4 -1.99 6.72 5.38
CA ARG A 4 -0.85 6.09 4.72
C ARG A 4 -1.31 5.08 3.68
N LEU A 5 -2.31 4.27 4.02
CA LEU A 5 -2.83 3.28 3.10
C LEU A 5 -3.54 3.93 1.92
N LEU A 6 -4.26 5.01 2.16
CA LEU A 6 -4.91 5.74 1.08
C LEU A 6 -3.88 6.33 0.13
N HIS A 7 -2.80 6.88 0.69
CA HIS A 7 -1.74 7.44 -0.12
C HIS A 7 -1.07 6.36 -0.97
N ALA A 8 -0.78 5.22 -0.35
CA ALA A 8 -0.17 4.11 -1.06
C ALA A 8 -1.08 3.60 -2.18
N ARG A 9 -2.36 3.47 -1.90
CA ARG A 9 -3.30 3.01 -2.92
C ARG A 9 -3.34 3.97 -4.10
N SER A 10 -3.31 5.26 -3.83
CA SER A 10 -3.29 6.27 -4.88
C SER A 10 -2.04 6.14 -5.74
N LEU A 11 -0.89 5.92 -5.11
CA LEU A 11 0.37 5.75 -5.85
C LEU A 11 0.32 4.51 -6.74
N ILE A 12 -0.21 3.42 -6.22
CA ILE A 12 -0.32 2.18 -6.97
C ILE A 12 -1.24 2.37 -8.19
N ALA A 13 -2.33 3.08 -7.98
CA ALA A 13 -3.26 3.37 -9.07
C ALA A 13 -2.62 4.21 -10.17
N GLN A 14 -1.62 5.01 -9.82
CA GLN A 14 -0.89 5.82 -10.78
C GLN A 14 0.20 5.04 -11.51
N GLY A 15 0.42 3.80 -11.13
CA GLY A 15 1.44 2.98 -11.76
C GLY A 15 2.72 2.84 -10.95
N THR A 16 2.75 3.37 -9.74
CA THR A 16 3.92 3.25 -8.87
C THR A 16 4.09 1.80 -8.42
N PRO A 17 5.31 1.25 -8.46
CA PRO A 17 5.54 -0.10 -7.93
C PRO A 17 5.09 -0.21 -6.49
N VAL A 18 4.52 -1.36 -6.14
CA VAL A 18 3.93 -1.56 -4.81
C VAL A 18 4.95 -1.32 -3.72
N MET A 19 6.15 -1.87 -3.87
CA MET A 19 7.19 -1.70 -2.86
C MET A 19 7.54 -0.23 -2.67
N LYS A 20 7.65 0.51 -3.76
CA LYS A 20 7.96 1.93 -3.69
C LYS A 20 6.82 2.71 -3.04
N ALA A 21 5.59 2.35 -3.38
CA ALA A 21 4.42 2.99 -2.77
C ALA A 21 4.42 2.79 -1.25
N ALA A 22 4.76 1.59 -0.80
CA ALA A 22 4.83 1.31 0.63
C ALA A 22 5.87 2.19 1.31
N MET A 23 7.05 2.29 0.72
CA MET A 23 8.13 3.08 1.31
C MET A 23 7.78 4.56 1.33
N GLN A 24 7.21 5.07 0.27
CA GLN A 24 6.84 6.48 0.20
C GLN A 24 5.69 6.82 1.13
N SER A 25 4.92 5.82 1.52
CA SER A 25 3.81 6.02 2.44
C SER A 25 4.22 5.88 3.90
N GLY A 26 5.50 5.66 4.16
CA GLY A 26 6.02 5.60 5.51
C GLY A 26 6.06 4.22 6.14
N PHE A 27 5.86 3.18 5.37
CA PHE A 27 5.99 1.82 5.86
C PHE A 27 7.43 1.36 5.72
N GLN A 28 7.99 0.87 6.83
CA GLN A 28 9.37 0.40 6.84
C GLN A 28 9.47 -1.08 6.48
N ASP A 29 8.37 -1.82 6.64
CA ASP A 29 8.32 -3.25 6.39
C ASP A 29 7.24 -3.53 5.36
N TYR A 30 7.66 -4.09 4.24
CA TYR A 30 6.74 -4.41 3.16
C TYR A 30 5.66 -5.40 3.62
N THR A 31 6.03 -6.38 4.42
CA THR A 31 5.06 -7.37 4.92
C THR A 31 3.99 -6.70 5.76
N ALA A 32 4.39 -5.77 6.62
CA ALA A 32 3.44 -5.02 7.44
C ALA A 32 2.50 -4.21 6.55
N PHE A 33 3.05 -3.60 5.50
CA PHE A 33 2.23 -2.84 4.56
C PHE A 33 1.19 -3.73 3.89
N VAL A 34 1.60 -4.89 3.40
CA VAL A 34 0.69 -5.80 2.71
C VAL A 34 -0.44 -6.25 3.63
N ARG A 35 -0.11 -6.58 4.88
CA ARG A 35 -1.11 -7.00 5.85
C ARG A 35 -2.11 -5.88 6.13
N ALA A 36 -1.61 -4.68 6.35
CA ALA A 36 -2.47 -3.54 6.63
C ALA A 36 -3.37 -3.22 5.44
N TYR A 37 -2.80 -3.26 4.26
CA TYR A 37 -3.55 -2.99 3.04
C TYR A 37 -4.68 -3.99 2.87
N LYS A 38 -4.36 -5.27 3.00
CA LYS A 38 -5.37 -6.32 2.85
C LYS A 38 -6.48 -6.17 3.88
N LYS A 39 -6.12 -5.85 5.12
CA LYS A 39 -7.10 -5.67 6.18
C LYS A 39 -8.01 -4.48 5.90
N GLN A 40 -7.44 -3.40 5.37
CA GLN A 40 -8.18 -2.17 5.14
C GLN A 40 -9.06 -2.25 3.90
N PHE A 41 -8.54 -2.81 2.83
CA PHE A 41 -9.23 -2.80 1.53
C PHE A 41 -9.75 -4.16 1.09
N GLY A 42 -9.42 -5.21 1.80
CA GLY A 42 -9.92 -6.56 1.48
C GLY A 42 -9.19 -7.24 0.34
N THR A 43 -8.13 -6.63 -0.17
CA THR A 43 -7.35 -7.20 -1.25
C THR A 43 -5.89 -6.82 -1.08
N VAL A 44 -5.01 -7.61 -1.70
CA VAL A 44 -3.57 -7.33 -1.61
C VAL A 44 -3.19 -6.21 -2.57
N PRO A 45 -2.17 -5.40 -2.24
CA PRO A 45 -1.77 -4.27 -3.08
C PRO A 45 -1.10 -4.68 -4.39
N THR A 46 -0.62 -5.90 -4.47
CA THR A 46 0.01 -6.39 -5.70
C THR A 46 -1.01 -6.72 -6.77
N GLN A 47 -2.27 -6.65 -6.44
CA GLN A 47 -3.34 -6.92 -7.39
C GLN A 47 -3.33 -5.88 -8.50
N ARG A 48 -3.38 -6.34 -9.72
CA ARG A 48 -3.35 -5.45 -10.87
C ARG A 48 -4.60 -5.56 -11.66
#